data_152d1fd1e55e1dffdae4894c2352f811
#
_entry.id   152d1fd1e55e1dffdae4894c2352f811
#
_cell.length_a   1.000
_cell.length_b   1.000
_cell.length_c   1.000
_cell.angle_alpha   90.00
_cell.angle_beta   90.00
_cell.angle_gamma   90.00
#
_symmetry.space_group_name_H-M   'P 1'
#
loop_
_entity.id
_entity.type
_entity.pdbx_description
1 polymer ?
#
loop_
_entity_poly.entity_id
_entity_poly.type
_entity_poly.pdbx_seq_one_letter_code
_entity_poly.pdbx_strand_id
1 'polypeptide(L)'
;MDQTEQGLRFRQIHLDFHTSEAITGVAAKFDAEEFASVLEQARVNSITCFARCHHGWLYYDSKKFPERIHPHLANRNLLKEQIEDCHRRKIRVPVYITVQWDHYTAVRHPEWLVVTADGRFSGTPPFESGFYRNLCLNSPYRELVKEITAEVLETLPVDGLFFDIVIVRECACRHCIDGMKRQGMDPADREDRLRYAVQTLNQPVVGWFAMVI
;
A
#
# COMPACT_ATOMS: atom_id res chain seq x y z
N MET A 1 -3.18 27.92 9.45
CA MET A 1 -4.07 26.89 8.94
C MET A 1 -5.24 26.78 9.90
N ASP A 2 -6.45 26.98 9.41
CA ASP A 2 -7.65 26.97 10.24
C ASP A 2 -7.96 25.53 10.67
N GLN A 3 -8.11 25.27 11.96
CA GLN A 3 -8.40 23.93 12.51
C GLN A 3 -9.75 23.35 11.99
N THR A 4 -10.60 24.16 11.37
CA THR A 4 -11.86 23.73 10.75
C THR A 4 -11.66 22.95 9.45
N GLU A 5 -10.48 22.98 8.84
CA GLU A 5 -10.18 22.25 7.60
C GLU A 5 -9.71 20.79 7.82
N GLN A 6 -9.37 20.40 9.04
CA GLN A 6 -8.85 19.04 9.36
C GLN A 6 -9.95 18.01 9.64
N GLY A 7 -11.23 18.38 9.60
CA GLY A 7 -12.35 17.46 9.85
C GLY A 7 -12.47 16.35 8.79
N LEU A 8 -13.03 15.21 9.21
CA LEU A 8 -13.36 14.10 8.30
C LEU A 8 -14.28 14.57 7.17
N ARG A 9 -14.04 14.08 5.98
CA ARG A 9 -14.87 14.35 4.80
C ARG A 9 -15.85 13.20 4.61
N PHE A 10 -17.15 13.48 4.59
CA PHE A 10 -18.19 12.45 4.61
C PHE A 10 -18.68 12.00 3.22
N ARG A 11 -18.43 12.82 2.17
CA ARG A 11 -18.72 12.44 0.78
C ARG A 11 -17.45 11.95 0.13
N GLN A 12 -17.05 10.75 0.53
CA GLN A 12 -15.77 10.13 0.18
C GLN A 12 -15.99 8.98 -0.79
N ILE A 13 -15.13 8.90 -1.80
CA ILE A 13 -15.06 7.79 -2.75
C ILE A 13 -13.71 7.09 -2.61
N HIS A 14 -13.73 5.77 -2.63
CA HIS A 14 -12.55 4.95 -2.84
C HIS A 14 -12.58 4.41 -4.28
N LEU A 15 -11.67 4.87 -5.12
CA LEU A 15 -11.50 4.34 -6.46
C LEU A 15 -10.52 3.18 -6.42
N ASP A 16 -11.08 1.97 -6.47
CA ASP A 16 -10.28 0.75 -6.54
C ASP A 16 -9.55 0.67 -7.89
N PHE A 17 -8.21 0.55 -7.87
CA PHE A 17 -7.38 0.62 -9.06
C PHE A 17 -6.25 -0.43 -9.02
N HIS A 18 -6.66 -1.71 -9.05
CA HIS A 18 -5.74 -2.85 -9.10
C HIS A 18 -5.61 -3.36 -10.54
N THR A 19 -4.54 -2.98 -11.22
CA THR A 19 -4.27 -3.39 -12.60
C THR A 19 -3.07 -4.32 -12.67
N SER A 20 -3.24 -5.47 -13.35
CA SER A 20 -2.12 -6.37 -13.60
C SER A 20 -1.26 -5.85 -14.76
N GLU A 21 -0.03 -6.33 -14.81
CA GLU A 21 0.93 -6.04 -15.88
C GLU A 21 0.44 -6.45 -17.28
N ALA A 22 -0.57 -7.32 -17.36
CA ALA A 22 -1.17 -7.74 -18.63
C ALA A 22 -2.17 -6.71 -19.20
N ILE A 23 -2.61 -5.74 -18.39
CA ILE A 23 -3.55 -4.70 -18.84
C ILE A 23 -2.78 -3.59 -19.52
N THR A 24 -3.06 -3.39 -20.81
CA THR A 24 -2.44 -2.34 -21.64
C THR A 24 -3.21 -1.02 -21.56
N GLY A 25 -2.54 0.10 -21.86
CA GLY A 25 -3.16 1.42 -21.98
C GLY A 25 -3.74 1.95 -20.66
N VAL A 26 -3.16 1.59 -19.53
CA VAL A 26 -3.57 2.10 -18.22
C VAL A 26 -3.47 3.62 -18.21
N ALA A 27 -4.58 4.30 -17.90
CA ALA A 27 -4.74 5.75 -17.93
C ALA A 27 -4.54 6.41 -19.31
N ALA A 28 -4.65 5.67 -20.43
CA ALA A 28 -4.46 6.23 -21.77
C ALA A 28 -5.53 7.26 -22.17
N LYS A 29 -6.71 7.21 -21.54
CA LYS A 29 -7.81 8.14 -21.75
C LYS A 29 -8.09 9.04 -20.55
N PHE A 30 -7.15 9.11 -19.62
CA PHE A 30 -7.30 9.95 -18.45
C PHE A 30 -7.20 11.42 -18.83
N ASP A 31 -8.22 12.18 -18.43
CA ASP A 31 -8.26 13.64 -18.47
C ASP A 31 -8.48 14.14 -17.05
N ALA A 32 -7.53 14.91 -16.53
CA ALA A 32 -7.52 15.33 -15.13
C ALA A 32 -8.64 16.34 -14.83
N GLU A 33 -8.93 17.25 -15.79
CA GLU A 33 -9.99 18.24 -15.68
C GLU A 33 -11.36 17.57 -15.66
N GLU A 34 -11.63 16.64 -16.59
CA GLU A 34 -12.87 15.87 -16.63
C GLU A 34 -13.04 15.06 -15.34
N PHE A 35 -12.00 14.35 -14.90
CA PHE A 35 -12.00 13.56 -13.69
C PHE A 35 -12.42 14.37 -12.46
N ALA A 36 -11.78 15.50 -12.21
CA ALA A 36 -12.06 16.31 -11.04
C ALA A 36 -13.39 17.06 -11.16
N SER A 37 -13.79 17.47 -12.39
CA SER A 37 -15.08 18.10 -12.65
C SER A 37 -16.26 17.17 -12.35
N VAL A 38 -16.18 15.90 -12.77
CA VAL A 38 -17.23 14.90 -12.46
C VAL A 38 -17.37 14.68 -10.96
N LEU A 39 -16.25 14.61 -10.23
CA LEU A 39 -16.26 14.48 -8.77
C LEU A 39 -16.91 15.71 -8.09
N GLU A 40 -16.60 16.92 -8.58
CA GLU A 40 -17.23 18.14 -8.06
C GLU A 40 -18.74 18.16 -8.32
N GLN A 41 -19.16 17.82 -9.55
CA GLN A 41 -20.59 17.70 -9.90
C GLN A 41 -21.32 16.69 -9.01
N ALA A 42 -20.67 15.57 -8.66
CA ALA A 42 -21.16 14.57 -7.73
C ALA A 42 -21.07 15.02 -6.27
N ARG A 43 -20.59 16.25 -5.99
CA ARG A 43 -20.38 16.80 -4.65
C ARG A 43 -19.47 15.96 -3.76
N VAL A 44 -18.53 15.22 -4.36
CA VAL A 44 -17.45 14.51 -3.67
C VAL A 44 -16.51 15.54 -3.04
N ASN A 45 -16.09 15.30 -1.80
CA ASN A 45 -15.13 16.18 -1.13
C ASN A 45 -13.87 15.47 -0.63
N SER A 46 -13.77 14.16 -0.90
CA SER A 46 -12.55 13.37 -0.71
C SER A 46 -12.56 12.15 -1.63
N ILE A 47 -11.41 11.80 -2.20
CA ILE A 47 -11.26 10.61 -3.03
C ILE A 47 -9.92 9.94 -2.75
N THR A 48 -9.94 8.61 -2.58
CA THR A 48 -8.69 7.85 -2.45
C THR A 48 -8.18 7.46 -3.83
N CYS A 49 -6.98 7.94 -4.19
CA CYS A 49 -6.26 7.57 -5.41
C CYS A 49 -5.07 6.67 -5.09
N PHE A 50 -4.60 5.90 -6.06
CA PHE A 50 -3.62 4.84 -5.83
C PHE A 50 -2.20 5.28 -6.17
N ALA A 51 -1.28 5.18 -5.20
CA ALA A 51 0.15 5.18 -5.46
C ALA A 51 0.65 3.78 -5.82
N ARG A 52 0.11 2.74 -5.14
CA ARG A 52 0.58 1.37 -5.29
C ARG A 52 -0.56 0.36 -5.12
N CYS A 53 -0.70 -0.58 -6.06
CA CYS A 53 -1.71 -1.63 -6.05
C CYS A 53 -1.20 -2.98 -5.52
N HIS A 54 -2.09 -3.98 -5.37
CA HIS A 54 -1.77 -5.34 -4.91
C HIS A 54 -0.83 -6.12 -5.85
N HIS A 55 -0.78 -5.76 -7.13
CA HIS A 55 0.21 -6.32 -8.06
C HIS A 55 1.62 -5.81 -7.78
N GLY A 56 1.77 -4.73 -6.98
CA GLY A 56 3.06 -4.12 -6.64
C GLY A 56 3.48 -3.00 -7.59
N TRP A 57 2.61 -2.61 -8.53
CA TRP A 57 2.87 -1.54 -9.48
C TRP A 57 2.56 -0.16 -8.91
N LEU A 58 3.38 0.83 -9.33
CA LEU A 58 3.24 2.24 -8.99
C LEU A 58 2.54 3.01 -10.13
N TYR A 59 1.72 3.98 -9.77
CA TYR A 59 0.94 4.82 -10.70
C TYR A 59 1.41 6.28 -10.71
N TYR A 60 2.67 6.51 -10.40
CA TYR A 60 3.36 7.80 -10.47
C TYR A 60 4.79 7.62 -11.00
N ASP A 61 5.43 8.73 -11.39
CA ASP A 61 6.79 8.72 -11.93
C ASP A 61 7.85 8.56 -10.81
N SER A 62 7.89 7.39 -10.21
CA SER A 62 8.87 7.07 -9.18
C SER A 62 10.30 7.19 -9.70
N LYS A 63 11.14 7.88 -8.94
CA LYS A 63 12.58 8.05 -9.24
C LYS A 63 13.43 7.02 -8.51
N LYS A 64 12.96 6.57 -7.33
CA LYS A 64 13.64 5.53 -6.52
C LYS A 64 13.36 4.11 -7.05
N PHE A 65 12.16 3.89 -7.63
CA PHE A 65 11.71 2.56 -8.07
C PHE A 65 11.14 2.58 -9.50
N PRO A 66 11.90 3.03 -10.51
CA PRO A 66 11.39 3.15 -11.88
C PRO A 66 10.95 1.81 -12.49
N GLU A 67 11.54 0.70 -12.04
CA GLU A 67 11.18 -0.66 -12.48
C GLU A 67 9.83 -1.14 -11.95
N ARG A 68 9.26 -0.44 -10.95
CA ARG A 68 7.96 -0.71 -10.37
C ARG A 68 6.84 0.14 -10.94
N ILE A 69 7.14 1.10 -11.81
CA ILE A 69 6.10 1.83 -12.52
C ILE A 69 5.34 0.84 -13.40
N HIS A 70 4.00 0.90 -13.37
CA HIS A 70 3.19 -0.03 -14.15
C HIS A 70 3.62 -0.01 -15.63
N PRO A 71 3.96 -1.17 -16.23
CA PRO A 71 4.64 -1.24 -17.54
C PRO A 71 3.82 -0.61 -18.68
N HIS A 72 2.51 -0.54 -18.52
CA HIS A 72 1.59 0.04 -19.49
C HIS A 72 0.91 1.32 -19.00
N LEU A 73 1.49 2.02 -18.01
CA LEU A 73 1.02 3.33 -17.57
C LEU A 73 1.31 4.37 -18.65
N ALA A 74 0.25 4.82 -19.33
CA ALA A 74 0.35 5.77 -20.44
C ALA A 74 0.69 7.18 -19.95
N ASN A 75 0.22 7.57 -18.77
CA ASN A 75 0.52 8.84 -18.13
C ASN A 75 1.25 8.63 -16.80
N ARG A 76 2.55 8.89 -16.76
CA ARG A 76 3.37 8.76 -15.53
C ARG A 76 3.03 9.82 -14.48
N ASN A 77 2.36 10.90 -14.85
CA ASN A 77 1.89 11.93 -13.92
C ASN A 77 0.49 11.65 -13.38
N LEU A 78 -0.11 10.49 -13.69
CA LEU A 78 -1.49 10.17 -13.34
C LEU A 78 -1.87 10.59 -11.92
N LEU A 79 -1.17 10.06 -10.92
CA LEU A 79 -1.49 10.35 -9.52
C LEU A 79 -1.28 11.82 -9.17
N LYS A 80 -0.23 12.45 -9.67
CA LYS A 80 0.04 13.87 -9.45
C LYS A 80 -1.08 14.74 -10.02
N GLU A 81 -1.49 14.48 -11.26
CA GLU A 81 -2.58 15.22 -11.93
C GLU A 81 -3.92 14.99 -11.22
N GLN A 82 -4.22 13.77 -10.77
CA GLN A 82 -5.40 13.49 -9.94
C GLN A 82 -5.43 14.36 -8.67
N ILE A 83 -4.30 14.47 -7.97
CA ILE A 83 -4.20 15.26 -6.74
C ILE A 83 -4.37 16.74 -7.05
N GLU A 84 -3.60 17.28 -8.00
CA GLU A 84 -3.57 18.71 -8.30
C GLU A 84 -4.93 19.22 -8.80
N ASP A 85 -5.62 18.45 -9.67
CA ASP A 85 -6.93 18.85 -10.18
C ASP A 85 -8.04 18.73 -9.14
N CYS A 86 -7.99 17.73 -8.29
CA CYS A 86 -8.87 17.62 -7.13
C CYS A 86 -8.67 18.79 -6.15
N HIS A 87 -7.42 19.17 -5.86
CA HIS A 87 -7.11 20.28 -4.97
C HIS A 87 -7.63 21.62 -5.49
N ARG A 88 -7.57 21.88 -6.79
CA ARG A 88 -8.18 23.08 -7.39
C ARG A 88 -9.68 23.18 -7.10
N ARG A 89 -10.36 22.06 -6.86
CA ARG A 89 -11.78 21.95 -6.51
C ARG A 89 -12.05 21.68 -5.04
N LYS A 90 -11.02 21.83 -4.17
CA LYS A 90 -11.12 21.58 -2.72
C LYS A 90 -11.54 20.15 -2.36
N ILE A 91 -11.23 19.19 -3.23
CA ILE A 91 -11.40 17.75 -2.99
C ILE A 91 -10.09 17.20 -2.43
N ARG A 92 -10.13 16.58 -1.26
CA ARG A 92 -8.95 15.94 -0.64
C ARG A 92 -8.64 14.63 -1.31
N VAL A 93 -7.34 14.31 -1.39
CA VAL A 93 -6.85 13.06 -1.99
C VAL A 93 -5.90 12.34 -1.03
N PRO A 94 -6.44 11.56 -0.07
CA PRO A 94 -5.63 10.54 0.59
C PRO A 94 -5.18 9.50 -0.42
N VAL A 95 -3.94 9.04 -0.28
CA VAL A 95 -3.30 8.15 -1.25
C VAL A 95 -3.20 6.72 -0.73
N TYR A 96 -3.67 5.78 -1.53
CA TYR A 96 -3.69 4.36 -1.22
C TYR A 96 -2.31 3.71 -1.44
N ILE A 97 -1.88 2.96 -0.43
CA ILE A 97 -0.68 2.12 -0.48
C ILE A 97 -1.03 0.75 0.10
N THR A 98 -0.97 -0.31 -0.73
CA THR A 98 -1.06 -1.67 -0.21
C THR A 98 0.18 -2.00 0.63
N VAL A 99 0.01 -2.74 1.72
CA VAL A 99 1.12 -3.07 2.61
C VAL A 99 1.59 -4.51 2.41
N GLN A 100 0.80 -5.52 2.77
CA GLN A 100 1.26 -6.91 2.77
C GLN A 100 1.01 -7.67 1.46
N TRP A 101 0.24 -7.11 0.53
CA TRP A 101 0.05 -7.70 -0.80
C TRP A 101 0.88 -6.94 -1.84
N ASP A 102 1.83 -7.62 -2.43
CA ASP A 102 2.71 -7.11 -3.48
C ASP A 102 3.23 -8.30 -4.30
N HIS A 103 2.52 -8.60 -5.38
CA HIS A 103 2.86 -9.72 -6.24
C HIS A 103 4.25 -9.57 -6.86
N TYR A 104 4.61 -8.36 -7.32
CA TYR A 104 5.92 -8.08 -7.90
C TYR A 104 7.06 -8.48 -6.97
N THR A 105 6.95 -8.13 -5.68
CA THR A 105 7.94 -8.50 -4.66
C THR A 105 7.84 -9.98 -4.27
N ALA A 106 6.63 -10.51 -4.14
CA ALA A 106 6.40 -11.91 -3.73
C ALA A 106 7.07 -12.93 -4.66
N VAL A 107 7.09 -12.65 -5.96
CA VAL A 107 7.73 -13.50 -6.97
C VAL A 107 9.26 -13.39 -6.93
N ARG A 108 9.79 -12.19 -6.63
CA ARG A 108 11.25 -11.91 -6.66
C ARG A 108 11.93 -12.24 -5.34
N HIS A 109 11.18 -12.18 -4.24
CA HIS A 109 11.63 -12.36 -2.87
C HIS A 109 10.75 -13.35 -2.11
N PRO A 110 10.66 -14.62 -2.53
CA PRO A 110 9.86 -15.63 -1.83
C PRO A 110 10.32 -15.83 -0.37
N GLU A 111 11.57 -15.53 -0.05
CA GLU A 111 12.13 -15.57 1.30
C GLU A 111 11.55 -14.48 2.24
N TRP A 112 10.79 -13.52 1.70
CA TRP A 112 10.10 -12.48 2.48
C TRP A 112 8.63 -12.79 2.72
N LEU A 113 8.14 -13.91 2.22
CA LEU A 113 6.75 -14.32 2.38
C LEU A 113 6.43 -14.75 3.82
N VAL A 114 5.19 -14.58 4.20
CA VAL A 114 4.63 -15.17 5.41
C VAL A 114 4.59 -16.69 5.21
N VAL A 115 5.19 -17.41 6.14
CA VAL A 115 5.22 -18.88 6.19
C VAL A 115 4.32 -19.35 7.34
N THR A 116 3.41 -20.25 7.06
CA THR A 116 2.56 -20.90 8.07
C THR A 116 3.34 -21.91 8.90
N ALA A 117 2.80 -22.34 10.01
CA ALA A 117 3.49 -23.29 10.92
C ALA A 117 3.81 -24.64 10.25
N ASP A 118 3.04 -25.05 9.25
CA ASP A 118 3.28 -26.26 8.44
C ASP A 118 4.21 -26.03 7.23
N GLY A 119 4.86 -24.88 7.17
CA GLY A 119 5.89 -24.58 6.16
C GLY A 119 5.36 -24.11 4.79
N ARG A 120 4.05 -23.88 4.64
CA ARG A 120 3.46 -23.36 3.40
C ARG A 120 3.48 -21.84 3.37
N PHE A 121 3.48 -21.26 2.16
CA PHE A 121 3.26 -19.83 2.01
C PHE A 121 1.81 -19.45 2.29
N SER A 122 1.61 -18.33 3.00
CA SER A 122 0.28 -17.78 3.24
C SER A 122 -0.25 -17.08 1.99
N GLY A 123 -1.45 -17.48 1.56
CA GLY A 123 -2.11 -16.96 0.36
C GLY A 123 -1.64 -17.63 -0.93
N THR A 124 -2.18 -17.18 -2.04
CA THR A 124 -1.96 -17.74 -3.38
C THR A 124 -1.47 -16.65 -4.35
N PRO A 125 -0.91 -17.00 -5.52
CA PRO A 125 -0.66 -16.04 -6.58
C PRO A 125 -1.96 -15.34 -7.04
N PRO A 126 -1.87 -14.16 -7.69
CA PRO A 126 -3.01 -13.55 -8.38
C PRO A 126 -3.65 -14.55 -9.36
N PHE A 127 -4.95 -14.42 -9.56
CA PHE A 127 -5.77 -15.28 -10.45
C PHE A 127 -6.03 -16.70 -9.93
N GLU A 128 -5.54 -17.04 -8.72
CA GLU A 128 -5.90 -18.25 -8.01
C GLU A 128 -6.86 -17.95 -6.86
N SER A 129 -7.70 -18.91 -6.49
CA SER A 129 -8.57 -18.79 -5.31
C SER A 129 -7.74 -18.63 -4.03
N GLY A 130 -8.06 -17.63 -3.21
CA GLY A 130 -7.36 -17.35 -1.95
C GLY A 130 -6.55 -16.06 -1.94
N PHE A 131 -6.61 -15.27 -3.02
CA PHE A 131 -5.98 -13.96 -3.17
C PHE A 131 -4.44 -13.99 -3.18
N TYR A 132 -3.82 -12.82 -2.94
CA TYR A 132 -2.39 -12.63 -3.02
C TYR A 132 -1.62 -13.29 -1.88
N ARG A 133 -0.36 -13.65 -2.14
CA ARG A 133 0.58 -14.06 -1.11
C ARG A 133 0.92 -12.90 -0.17
N ASN A 134 1.04 -13.21 1.11
CA ASN A 134 1.30 -12.20 2.12
C ASN A 134 2.81 -12.04 2.34
N LEU A 135 3.29 -10.82 2.31
CA LEU A 135 4.66 -10.47 2.64
C LEU A 135 4.79 -10.17 4.14
N CYS A 136 5.89 -10.64 4.72
CA CYS A 136 6.17 -10.52 6.14
C CYS A 136 6.83 -9.18 6.45
N LEU A 137 6.20 -8.36 7.30
CA LEU A 137 6.76 -7.07 7.72
C LEU A 137 7.94 -7.19 8.69
N ASN A 138 8.34 -8.39 9.10
CA ASN A 138 9.56 -8.62 9.85
C ASN A 138 10.76 -8.95 8.96
N SER A 139 10.55 -9.05 7.66
CA SER A 139 11.57 -9.19 6.64
C SER A 139 12.06 -7.81 6.14
N PRO A 140 13.09 -7.75 5.30
CA PRO A 140 13.53 -6.50 4.64
C PRO A 140 12.44 -5.80 3.82
N TYR A 141 11.35 -6.49 3.49
CA TYR A 141 10.19 -5.92 2.82
C TYR A 141 9.61 -4.69 3.53
N ARG A 142 9.72 -4.63 4.86
CA ARG A 142 9.30 -3.45 5.63
C ARG A 142 9.99 -2.17 5.15
N GLU A 143 11.29 -2.24 4.92
CA GLU A 143 12.06 -1.06 4.51
C GLU A 143 11.66 -0.59 3.11
N LEU A 144 11.39 -1.54 2.19
CA LEU A 144 10.87 -1.21 0.86
C LEU A 144 9.53 -0.44 0.94
N VAL A 145 8.60 -0.89 1.79
CA VAL A 145 7.32 -0.17 1.96
C VAL A 145 7.53 1.22 2.54
N LYS A 146 8.44 1.38 3.50
CA LYS A 146 8.79 2.70 4.06
C LYS A 146 9.39 3.64 3.01
N GLU A 147 10.31 3.15 2.20
CA GLU A 147 10.96 3.95 1.17
C GLU A 147 9.99 4.41 0.08
N ILE A 148 9.07 3.52 -0.36
CA ILE A 148 7.98 3.89 -1.29
C ILE A 148 7.07 4.94 -0.65
N THR A 149 6.70 4.75 0.63
CA THR A 149 5.86 5.70 1.37
C THR A 149 6.54 7.06 1.52
N ALA A 150 7.82 7.07 1.86
CA ALA A 150 8.61 8.29 1.98
C ALA A 150 8.69 9.04 0.64
N GLU A 151 8.94 8.33 -0.47
CA GLU A 151 8.95 8.96 -1.80
C GLU A 151 7.60 9.61 -2.14
N VAL A 152 6.48 8.94 -1.85
CA VAL A 152 5.13 9.50 -2.07
C VAL A 152 4.94 10.79 -1.28
N LEU A 153 5.33 10.81 0.00
CA LEU A 153 5.21 12.00 0.86
C LEU A 153 6.16 13.15 0.46
N GLU A 154 7.34 12.80 -0.04
CA GLU A 154 8.35 13.78 -0.47
C GLU A 154 8.01 14.43 -1.82
N THR A 155 7.34 13.69 -2.71
CA THR A 155 7.21 14.09 -4.12
C THR A 155 5.80 14.49 -4.54
N LEU A 156 4.78 14.15 -3.76
CA LEU A 156 3.37 14.38 -4.09
C LEU A 156 2.68 15.17 -2.96
N PRO A 157 1.80 16.14 -3.27
CA PRO A 157 1.09 16.94 -2.30
C PRO A 157 -0.15 16.20 -1.74
N VAL A 158 0.07 15.06 -1.08
CA VAL A 158 -0.99 14.17 -0.58
C VAL A 158 -1.67 14.75 0.67
N ASP A 159 -2.98 14.51 0.84
CA ASP A 159 -3.73 14.91 2.04
C ASP A 159 -3.71 13.85 3.15
N GLY A 160 -3.03 12.76 2.93
CA GLY A 160 -2.92 11.64 3.87
C GLY A 160 -2.62 10.33 3.16
N LEU A 161 -2.51 9.27 3.94
CA LEU A 161 -2.26 7.93 3.43
C LEU A 161 -3.38 6.98 3.85
N PHE A 162 -3.73 6.08 2.95
CA PHE A 162 -4.62 4.96 3.20
C PHE A 162 -3.82 3.66 3.05
N PHE A 163 -3.35 3.12 4.18
CA PHE A 163 -2.68 1.83 4.19
C PHE A 163 -3.71 0.71 4.22
N ASP A 164 -3.63 -0.19 3.24
CA ASP A 164 -4.50 -1.35 3.14
C ASP A 164 -3.73 -2.66 3.29
N ILE A 165 -4.46 -3.73 3.60
CA ILE A 165 -3.89 -5.07 3.83
C ILE A 165 -2.84 -5.04 4.95
N VAL A 166 -3.23 -4.48 6.09
CA VAL A 166 -2.46 -4.50 7.34
C VAL A 166 -3.08 -5.56 8.25
N ILE A 167 -2.63 -6.81 8.11
CA ILE A 167 -3.25 -7.96 8.76
C ILE A 167 -2.28 -8.62 9.73
N VAL A 168 -2.72 -8.82 10.98
CA VAL A 168 -1.99 -9.64 11.94
C VAL A 168 -2.05 -11.10 11.50
N ARG A 169 -0.90 -11.68 11.20
CA ARG A 169 -0.77 -13.10 10.86
C ARG A 169 0.38 -13.73 11.62
N GLU A 170 0.14 -14.91 12.22
CA GLU A 170 1.25 -15.73 12.70
C GLU A 170 2.19 -16.08 11.55
N CYS A 171 3.49 -16.05 11.81
CA CYS A 171 4.48 -16.29 10.77
C CYS A 171 5.65 -17.09 11.32
N ALA A 172 6.00 -18.15 10.62
CA ALA A 172 7.14 -19.03 10.89
C ALA A 172 8.26 -18.85 9.84
N CYS A 173 8.35 -17.68 9.15
CA CYS A 173 9.51 -17.39 8.32
C CYS A 173 10.77 -17.18 9.17
N ARG A 174 11.96 -17.30 8.54
CA ARG A 174 13.24 -17.15 9.25
C ARG A 174 13.33 -15.87 10.07
N HIS A 175 12.84 -14.74 9.54
CA HIS A 175 12.91 -13.45 10.23
C HIS A 175 12.08 -13.42 11.50
N CYS A 176 10.90 -14.06 11.48
CA CYS A 176 10.04 -14.17 12.66
C CYS A 176 10.61 -15.16 13.66
N ILE A 177 11.09 -16.33 13.21
CA ILE A 177 11.73 -17.34 14.10
C ILE A 177 12.92 -16.72 14.83
N ASP A 178 13.82 -16.06 14.12
CA ASP A 178 14.99 -15.42 14.71
C ASP A 178 14.61 -14.29 15.68
N GLY A 179 13.57 -13.53 15.35
CA GLY A 179 13.05 -12.47 16.20
C GLY A 179 12.43 -12.98 17.49
N MET A 180 11.61 -14.03 17.41
CA MET A 180 11.01 -14.69 18.58
C MET A 180 12.06 -15.28 19.50
N LYS A 181 13.04 -15.99 18.95
CA LYS A 181 14.15 -16.56 19.74
C LYS A 181 14.93 -15.49 20.50
N ARG A 182 15.21 -14.33 19.88
CA ARG A 182 15.87 -13.19 20.56
C ARG A 182 15.06 -12.63 21.72
N GLN A 183 13.74 -12.82 21.72
CA GLN A 183 12.84 -12.38 22.79
C GLN A 183 12.46 -13.50 23.78
N GLY A 184 13.10 -14.69 23.69
CA GLY A 184 12.82 -15.83 24.54
C GLY A 184 11.46 -16.49 24.29
N MET A 185 10.86 -16.26 23.12
CA MET A 185 9.60 -16.88 22.69
C MET A 185 9.88 -18.20 21.95
N ASP A 186 8.96 -19.15 22.06
CA ASP A 186 9.03 -20.42 21.33
C ASP A 186 8.36 -20.31 19.95
N PRO A 187 9.13 -20.40 18.85
CA PRO A 187 8.54 -20.36 17.50
C PRO A 187 7.62 -21.56 17.18
N ALA A 188 7.70 -22.66 17.93
CA ALA A 188 6.80 -23.80 17.79
C ALA A 188 5.42 -23.54 18.43
N ASP A 189 5.37 -22.65 19.43
CA ASP A 189 4.10 -22.29 20.06
C ASP A 189 3.31 -21.30 19.23
N ARG A 190 2.01 -21.58 19.03
CA ARG A 190 1.11 -20.72 18.26
C ARG A 190 0.84 -19.37 18.95
N GLU A 191 0.70 -19.38 20.27
CA GLU A 191 0.42 -18.15 21.02
C GLU A 191 1.61 -17.18 20.96
N ASP A 192 2.83 -17.70 21.04
CA ASP A 192 4.05 -16.91 20.87
C ASP A 192 4.16 -16.32 19.46
N ARG A 193 3.85 -17.08 18.41
CA ARG A 193 3.82 -16.55 17.04
C ARG A 193 2.79 -15.44 16.87
N LEU A 194 1.59 -15.58 17.43
CA LEU A 194 0.56 -14.53 17.37
C LEU A 194 0.96 -13.31 18.19
N ARG A 195 1.48 -13.50 19.40
CA ARG A 195 1.96 -12.40 20.25
C ARG A 195 3.06 -11.61 19.56
N TYR A 196 4.04 -12.30 18.96
CA TYR A 196 5.11 -11.66 18.19
C TYR A 196 4.57 -10.90 16.96
N ALA A 197 3.60 -11.46 16.23
CA ALA A 197 2.96 -10.80 15.10
C ALA A 197 2.24 -9.51 15.51
N VAL A 198 1.51 -9.50 16.61
CA VAL A 198 0.84 -8.30 17.15
C VAL A 198 1.86 -7.23 17.52
N GLN A 199 2.91 -7.61 18.27
CA GLN A 199 3.95 -6.68 18.72
C GLN A 199 4.67 -6.03 17.53
N THR A 200 5.01 -6.82 16.51
CA THR A 200 5.80 -6.36 15.39
C THR A 200 5.00 -5.66 14.31
N LEU A 201 3.69 -5.89 14.21
CA LEU A 201 2.81 -5.14 13.34
C LEU A 201 2.47 -3.77 13.92
N ASN A 202 2.22 -3.69 15.22
CA ASN A 202 1.87 -2.42 15.87
C ASN A 202 3.03 -1.40 15.84
N GLN A 203 4.28 -1.85 15.92
CA GLN A 203 5.44 -0.96 15.88
C GLN A 203 5.58 -0.16 14.56
N PRO A 204 5.52 -0.78 13.36
CA PRO A 204 5.63 -0.03 12.11
C PRO A 204 4.39 0.82 11.82
N VAL A 205 3.20 0.30 12.05
CA VAL A 205 1.95 1.00 11.71
C VAL A 205 1.80 2.26 12.59
N VAL A 206 2.03 2.15 13.90
CA VAL A 206 2.00 3.31 14.81
C VAL A 206 3.13 4.29 14.48
N GLY A 207 4.34 3.82 14.16
CA GLY A 207 5.46 4.65 13.75
C GLY A 207 5.23 5.37 12.41
N TRP A 208 4.50 4.75 11.48
CA TRP A 208 4.14 5.39 10.20
C TRP A 208 3.04 6.44 10.37
N PHE A 209 2.05 6.20 11.22
CA PHE A 209 1.04 7.22 11.57
C PHE A 209 1.66 8.43 12.27
N ALA A 210 2.70 8.25 13.07
CA ALA A 210 3.40 9.35 13.73
C ALA A 210 4.24 10.22 12.77
N MET A 211 4.55 9.74 11.55
CA MET A 211 5.23 10.52 10.51
C MET A 211 4.28 11.29 9.57
N VAL A 212 2.97 11.12 9.73
CA VAL A 212 1.93 11.64 8.80
C VAL A 212 1.05 12.72 9.45
N ILE A 213 1.35 13.12 10.70
CA ILE A 213 0.64 14.20 11.40
C ILE A 213 1.46 15.49 11.34
#